data_52926f721a123464c16a5bdd0e3b704f
#
_entry.id   52926f721a123464c16a5bdd0e3b704f
#
_cell.length_a   1.000
_cell.length_b   1.000
_cell.length_c   1.000
_cell.angle_alpha   90.00
_cell.angle_beta   90.00
_cell.angle_gamma   90.00
#
_symmetry.space_group_name_H-M   'P 1'
#
loop_
_entity.id
_entity.type
_entity.pdbx_description
1 polymer ?
#
loop_
_entity_poly.entity_id
_entity_poly.type
_entity_poly.pdbx_seq_one_letter_code
_entity_poly.pdbx_strand_id
1 'polypeptide(L)' 'MKELKFNIFGALISVRGAPGAWSAFYFGAEGKRRPADFVIPGNLAEEELCEYLADLFHEDATPRNHSAKQLS' A
#
# COMPACT_ATOMS: atom_id res chain seq x y z
N MET A 1 5.65 15.60 -4.78
CA MET A 1 5.79 14.18 -4.36
C MET A 1 5.01 13.97 -3.09
N LYS A 2 4.22 12.91 -3.05
CA LYS A 2 3.42 12.54 -1.89
C LYS A 2 3.89 11.24 -1.30
N GLU A 3 3.62 11.05 -0.02
CA GLU A 3 3.78 9.75 0.61
C GLU A 3 2.50 9.40 1.33
N LEU A 4 1.94 8.25 0.99
CA LEU A 4 0.71 7.74 1.58
C LEU A 4 1.03 6.43 2.31
N LYS A 5 0.39 6.23 3.44
CA LYS A 5 0.63 5.03 4.24
C LYS A 5 -0.67 4.26 4.39
N PHE A 6 -0.56 2.94 4.30
CA PHE A 6 -1.71 2.04 4.33
C PHE A 6 -1.44 0.89 5.28
N ASN A 7 -2.50 0.41 5.90
CA ASN A 7 -2.51 -0.88 6.59
C ASN A 7 -3.44 -1.79 5.81
N ILE A 8 -2.87 -2.74 5.08
CA ILE A 8 -3.62 -3.63 4.21
C ILE A 8 -3.57 -5.03 4.81
N PHE A 9 -4.64 -5.41 5.49
CA PHE A 9 -4.76 -6.73 6.14
C PHE A 9 -3.57 -7.02 7.06
N GLY A 10 -3.12 -6.00 7.79
CA GLY A 10 -1.99 -6.12 8.69
C GLY A 10 -0.64 -5.79 8.09
N ALA A 11 -0.54 -5.68 6.77
CA ALA A 11 0.71 -5.31 6.11
C ALA A 11 0.82 -3.79 6.02
N LEU A 12 1.94 -3.25 6.45
CA LEU A 12 2.18 -1.81 6.40
C LEU A 12 2.87 -1.47 5.08
N ILE A 13 2.23 -0.62 4.29
CA ILE A 13 2.70 -0.28 2.96
C ILE A 13 2.77 1.24 2.82
N SER A 14 3.85 1.73 2.26
CA SER A 14 4.04 3.14 1.92
C SER A 14 4.05 3.27 0.41
N VAL A 15 3.30 4.23 -0.11
CA VAL A 15 3.29 4.54 -1.54
C VAL A 15 3.77 5.98 -1.70
N ARG A 16 4.79 6.17 -2.52
CA ARG A 16 5.38 7.49 -2.74
C ARG A 16 5.27 7.87 -4.20
N GLY A 17 5.23 9.17 -4.45
CA GLY A 17 5.26 9.71 -5.79
C GLY A 17 4.03 10.54 -6.12
N ALA A 18 3.50 10.34 -7.31
CA ALA A 18 2.34 11.07 -7.82
C ALA A 18 1.61 10.17 -8.81
N PRO A 19 0.35 10.50 -9.18
CA PRO A 19 -0.33 9.75 -10.23
C PRO A 19 0.53 9.67 -11.49
N GLY A 20 0.71 8.46 -12.00
CA GLY A 20 1.59 8.18 -13.12
C GLY A 20 2.98 7.74 -12.75
N ALA A 21 3.37 7.87 -11.47
CA ALA A 21 4.72 7.54 -11.02
C ALA A 21 4.73 7.07 -9.57
N TRP A 22 3.90 6.08 -9.25
CA TRP A 22 3.83 5.54 -7.89
C TRP A 22 4.94 4.53 -7.64
N SER A 23 5.51 4.57 -6.43
CA SER A 23 6.47 3.57 -5.95
C SER A 23 5.99 3.03 -4.61
N ALA A 24 6.02 1.71 -4.45
CA ALA A 24 5.53 1.06 -3.24
C ALA A 24 6.67 0.50 -2.41
N PHE A 25 6.52 0.57 -1.10
CA PHE A 25 7.50 0.07 -0.15
C PHE A 25 6.79 -0.59 1.01
N TYR A 26 7.41 -1.63 1.57
CA TYR A 26 7.01 -2.13 2.88
C TYR A 26 7.75 -1.34 3.95
N PHE A 27 7.07 -1.06 5.06
CA PHE A 27 7.75 -0.45 6.19
C PHE A 27 7.38 -1.22 7.46
N GLY A 28 8.33 -1.29 8.39
CA GLY A 28 8.14 -2.01 9.64
C GLY A 28 8.10 -1.07 10.83
N ALA A 29 7.88 -1.65 12.02
CA ALA A 29 7.81 -0.90 13.26
C ALA A 29 9.09 -0.15 13.59
N GLU A 30 10.21 -0.58 13.04
CA GLU A 30 11.51 0.07 13.26
C GLU A 30 11.76 1.21 12.29
N GLY A 31 10.82 1.52 11.43
CA GLY A 31 10.97 2.58 10.43
C GLY A 31 11.81 2.21 9.24
N LYS A 32 12.28 0.99 9.15
CA LYS A 32 13.03 0.53 8.00
C LYS A 32 12.09 0.27 6.83
N ARG A 33 12.55 0.66 5.65
CA ARG A 33 11.75 0.59 4.44
C ARG A 33 12.41 -0.36 3.45
N ARG A 34 11.60 -1.23 2.83
CA ARG A 34 12.06 -2.14 1.79
C ARG A 34 11.23 -1.94 0.54
N PRO A 35 11.84 -1.97 -0.65
CA PRO A 35 11.05 -1.92 -1.88
C PRO A 35 10.02 -3.06 -1.91
N ALA A 36 8.82 -2.75 -2.36
CA ALA A 36 7.79 -3.77 -2.51
C ALA A 36 8.14 -4.67 -3.70
N ASP A 37 7.66 -5.90 -3.64
CA ASP A 37 7.88 -6.87 -4.70
C ASP A 37 6.77 -6.85 -5.76
N PHE A 38 5.99 -5.78 -5.79
CA PHE A 38 4.95 -5.56 -6.79
C PHE A 38 5.06 -4.13 -7.33
N VAL A 39 4.41 -3.90 -8.48
CA VAL A 39 4.43 -2.60 -9.13
C VAL A 39 3.01 -2.05 -9.17
N ILE A 40 2.88 -0.75 -8.89
CA ILE A 40 1.59 -0.07 -8.98
C ILE A 40 1.43 0.50 -10.39
N PRO A 41 0.33 0.16 -11.09
CA PRO A 41 0.09 0.72 -12.41
C PRO A 41 0.07 2.25 -12.39
N GLY A 42 0.72 2.87 -13.37
CA GLY A 42 0.82 4.31 -13.42
C GLY A 42 -0.50 5.03 -13.68
N ASN A 43 -1.52 4.32 -14.16
CA ASN A 43 -2.81 4.93 -14.46
C ASN A 43 -3.75 4.97 -13.26
N LEU A 44 -3.30 4.55 -12.08
CA LEU A 44 -4.13 4.61 -10.89
C LEU A 44 -4.11 6.02 -10.29
N ALA A 45 -5.28 6.49 -9.91
CA ALA A 45 -5.41 7.72 -9.14
C ALA A 45 -5.13 7.43 -7.66
N GLU A 46 -4.85 8.49 -6.90
CA GLU A 46 -4.56 8.36 -5.48
C GLU A 46 -5.68 7.64 -4.73
N GLU A 47 -6.92 7.97 -5.02
CA GLU A 47 -8.07 7.38 -4.34
C GLU A 47 -8.30 5.91 -4.69
N GLU A 48 -7.64 5.41 -5.72
CA GLU A 48 -7.77 4.02 -6.13
C GLU A 48 -6.72 3.11 -5.49
N LEU A 49 -5.72 3.70 -4.84
CA LEU A 49 -4.60 2.93 -4.30
C LEU A 49 -5.01 1.95 -3.22
N CYS A 50 -5.87 2.39 -2.30
CA CYS A 50 -6.30 1.51 -1.20
C CYS A 50 -7.03 0.28 -1.74
N GLU A 51 -7.92 0.48 -2.70
CA GLU A 51 -8.66 -0.62 -3.32
C GLU A 51 -7.74 -1.55 -4.10
N TYR A 52 -6.80 -0.98 -4.84
CA TYR A 52 -5.84 -1.78 -5.59
C TYR A 52 -5.00 -2.66 -4.65
N LEU A 53 -4.52 -2.07 -3.55
CA LEU A 53 -3.72 -2.81 -2.59
C LEU A 53 -4.54 -3.88 -1.88
N ALA A 54 -5.80 -3.59 -1.58
CA ALA A 54 -6.69 -4.57 -0.97
C ALA A 54 -6.90 -5.77 -1.90
N ASP A 55 -7.10 -5.52 -3.19
CA ASP A 55 -7.24 -6.59 -4.17
C ASP A 55 -5.96 -7.42 -4.27
N LEU A 56 -4.81 -6.75 -4.26
CA LEU A 56 -3.52 -7.41 -4.41
C LEU A 56 -3.23 -8.34 -3.24
N PHE A 57 -3.61 -7.93 -2.04
CA PHE A 57 -3.36 -8.69 -0.82
C PHE A 57 -4.59 -9.44 -0.32
N HIS A 58 -5.58 -9.63 -1.16
CA HIS A 58 -6.85 -10.24 -0.77
C HIS A 58 -6.66 -11.61 -0.10
N GLU A 59 -5.71 -12.40 -0.58
CA GLU A 59 -5.46 -13.72 -0.02
C GLU A 59 -4.82 -13.68 1.36
N ASP A 60 -4.29 -12.53 1.76
CA ASP A 60 -3.67 -12.35 3.06
C ASP A 60 -4.66 -11.93 4.14
N ALA A 61 -5.92 -11.69 3.77
CA ALA A 61 -6.94 -11.31 4.73
C ALA A 61 -7.23 -12.47 5.69
N THR A 62 -7.30 -12.17 6.98
CA THR A 62 -7.61 -13.15 8.02
C THR A 62 -8.76 -12.62 8.86
N PRO A 63 -9.37 -13.47 9.71
CA PRO A 63 -10.42 -12.98 10.61
C PRO A 63 -9.97 -11.83 11.51
N ARG A 64 -8.68 -11.74 11.82
CA ARG A 64 -8.13 -10.65 12.63
C ARG A 64 -7.80 -9.42 11.81
N ASN A 65 -7.33 -9.61 10.58
CA ASN A 65 -6.85 -8.54 9.72
C ASN A 65 -7.58 -8.62 8.39
N HIS A 66 -8.85 -8.18 8.39
CA HIS A 66 -9.72 -8.30 7.24
C HIS A 66 -10.08 -6.96 6.62
N SER A 67 -9.43 -5.88 7.05
CA SER A 67 -9.70 -4.55 6.51
C SER A 67 -8.46 -3.90 5.93
N ALA A 68 -8.69 -3.05 4.94
CA ALA A 68 -7.64 -2.24 4.30
C ALA A 68 -7.93 -0.79 4.61
N LYS A 69 -6.94 -0.06 5.12
CA LYS A 69 -7.12 1.33 5.55
C LYS A 69 -5.97 2.19 5.10
N GLN A 70 -6.29 3.42 4.73
CA GLN A 70 -5.28 4.44 4.51
C GLN A 70 -5.01 5.12 5.85
N LEU A 71 -3.73 5.13 6.26
CA LEU A 71 -3.33 5.69 7.54
C LEU A 71 -2.98 7.18 7.44
N SER A 72 -2.49 7.62 6.30
CA SER A 72 -2.18 9.04 6.11
C SER A 72 -2.05 9.41 4.63
#